data_642b56658ec9950231ee6d536da363a8
#
_entry.id   642b56658ec9950231ee6d536da363a8
#
_cell.length_a   1.000
_cell.length_b   1.000
_cell.length_c   1.000
_cell.angle_alpha   90.00
_cell.angle_beta   90.00
_cell.angle_gamma   90.00
#
_symmetry.space_group_name_H-M   'P 1'
#
loop_
_entity.id
_entity.type
_entity.pdbx_description
1 polymer ?
#
loop_
_entity_poly.entity_id
_entity_poly.type
_entity_poly.pdbx_seq_one_letter_code
_entity_poly.pdbx_strand_id
1 'polypeptide(L)'
;MSFAGHRPRKRFGQHWLVDAAVLDRIVAAAELRPGERVLEVGPGRGALTERLLATPLAALVAVELDRDLIDGLRQHFGADPRFQLIEGDVLEVPLEPEDQPPADAVVANIPYNITGPLLERLVGRLDRPVTPPYRRLVLLVQREVGERIRACPG
;
A
#
# COMPACT_ATOMS: atom_id res chain seq x y z
N MET A 1 3.84 -11.35 16.99
CA MET A 1 3.86 -12.62 16.27
C MET A 1 5.09 -12.69 15.38
N SER A 2 5.71 -13.85 15.32
CA SER A 2 6.93 -14.04 14.54
C SER A 2 6.61 -14.52 13.13
N PHE A 3 7.23 -13.90 12.12
CA PHE A 3 7.24 -14.39 10.75
C PHE A 3 8.52 -15.16 10.45
N ALA A 4 9.11 -15.78 11.46
CA ALA A 4 10.36 -16.51 11.33
C ALA A 4 10.27 -17.58 10.22
N GLY A 5 11.30 -17.67 9.41
CA GLY A 5 11.36 -18.65 8.33
C GLY A 5 10.74 -18.20 7.02
N HIS A 6 9.97 -17.12 7.01
CA HIS A 6 9.45 -16.59 5.75
C HIS A 6 10.56 -15.96 4.92
N ARG A 7 10.60 -16.28 3.64
CA ARG A 7 11.53 -15.66 2.68
C ARG A 7 10.70 -14.93 1.64
N PRO A 8 11.00 -13.63 1.37
CA PRO A 8 10.29 -12.89 0.34
C PRO A 8 10.42 -13.59 -1.02
N ARG A 9 9.33 -13.61 -1.75
CA ARG A 9 9.31 -14.19 -3.09
C ARG A 9 9.89 -13.20 -4.07
N LYS A 10 11.06 -13.50 -4.63
CA LYS A 10 11.77 -12.61 -5.56
C LYS A 10 10.89 -12.19 -6.75
N ARG A 11 10.03 -13.07 -7.24
CA ARG A 11 9.14 -12.80 -8.38
C ARG A 11 8.17 -11.65 -8.15
N PHE A 12 7.90 -11.29 -6.89
CA PHE A 12 7.02 -10.18 -6.55
C PHE A 12 7.78 -8.87 -6.30
N GLY A 13 9.11 -8.89 -6.33
CA GLY A 13 9.93 -7.71 -6.09
C GLY A 13 9.74 -7.10 -4.70
N GLN A 14 9.38 -7.92 -3.72
CA GLN A 14 9.08 -7.44 -2.38
C GLN A 14 10.33 -7.06 -1.61
N HIS A 15 10.23 -5.97 -0.87
CA HIS A 15 11.25 -5.49 0.07
C HIS A 15 10.61 -5.31 1.44
N TRP A 16 11.33 -5.71 2.49
CA TRP A 16 10.86 -5.55 3.85
C TRP A 16 11.37 -4.25 4.44
N LEU A 17 10.41 -3.36 4.76
CA LEU A 17 10.73 -2.10 5.42
C LEU A 17 10.88 -2.36 6.91
N VAL A 18 12.12 -2.24 7.41
CA VAL A 18 12.42 -2.44 8.83
C VAL A 18 13.00 -1.19 9.49
N ASP A 19 13.37 -0.17 8.70
CA ASP A 19 13.94 1.08 9.20
C ASP A 19 12.83 1.98 9.73
N ALA A 20 12.84 2.21 11.04
CA ALA A 20 11.85 3.05 11.70
C ALA A 20 11.81 4.48 11.15
N ALA A 21 12.97 5.05 10.83
CA ALA A 21 13.03 6.41 10.29
C ALA A 21 12.37 6.51 8.92
N VAL A 22 12.55 5.50 8.08
CA VAL A 22 11.91 5.44 6.75
C VAL A 22 10.39 5.31 6.91
N LEU A 23 9.94 4.43 7.79
CA LEU A 23 8.50 4.25 8.05
C LEU A 23 7.86 5.55 8.55
N ASP A 24 8.54 6.27 9.44
CA ASP A 24 8.03 7.55 9.95
C ASP A 24 7.94 8.60 8.84
N ARG A 25 8.90 8.64 7.93
CA ARG A 25 8.85 9.56 6.78
C ARG A 25 7.71 9.25 5.84
N ILE A 26 7.41 7.98 5.63
CA ILE A 26 6.29 7.56 4.79
C ILE A 26 4.98 8.03 5.38
N VAL A 27 4.77 7.80 6.67
CA VAL A 27 3.56 8.24 7.35
C VAL A 27 3.44 9.76 7.34
N ALA A 28 4.54 10.48 7.58
CA ALA A 28 4.56 11.93 7.51
C ALA A 28 4.24 12.44 6.10
N ALA A 29 4.78 11.79 5.06
CA ALA A 29 4.52 12.17 3.67
C ALA A 29 3.06 11.97 3.26
N ALA A 30 2.37 11.01 3.90
CA ALA A 30 0.95 10.77 3.63
C ALA A 30 0.06 11.89 4.13
N GLU A 31 0.53 12.71 5.07
CA GLU A 31 -0.21 13.84 5.64
C GLU A 31 -1.66 13.47 5.98
N LEU A 32 -1.82 12.36 6.71
CA LEU A 32 -3.13 11.83 7.03
C LEU A 32 -3.87 12.76 7.99
N ARG A 33 -5.14 12.99 7.68
CA ARG A 33 -6.04 13.76 8.53
C ARG A 33 -6.88 12.80 9.38
N PRO A 34 -7.25 13.18 10.60
CA PRO A 34 -8.14 12.35 11.41
C PRO A 34 -9.41 11.99 10.63
N GLY A 35 -9.82 10.73 10.73
CA GLY A 35 -11.02 10.26 10.06
C GLY A 35 -10.85 9.89 8.59
N GLU A 36 -9.66 10.01 8.02
CA GLU A 36 -9.43 9.60 6.64
C GLU A 36 -9.36 8.08 6.50
N ARG A 37 -9.65 7.62 5.29
CA ARG A 37 -9.55 6.22 4.89
C ARG A 37 -8.27 6.04 4.08
N VAL A 38 -7.54 4.97 4.32
CA VAL A 38 -6.25 4.71 3.68
C VAL A 38 -6.26 3.36 2.99
N LEU A 39 -5.75 3.33 1.77
CA LEU A 39 -5.47 2.09 1.05
C LEU A 39 -3.97 1.82 1.14
N GLU A 40 -3.61 0.67 1.68
CA GLU A 40 -2.22 0.20 1.72
C GLU A 40 -2.02 -0.92 0.71
N VAL A 41 -1.05 -0.76 -0.18
CA VAL A 41 -0.71 -1.79 -1.16
C VAL A 41 0.59 -2.47 -0.72
N GLY A 42 0.54 -3.78 -0.56
CA GLY A 42 1.71 -4.57 -0.19
C GLY A 42 2.14 -4.38 1.25
N PRO A 43 1.27 -4.65 2.24
CA PRO A 43 1.62 -4.50 3.65
C PRO A 43 2.79 -5.37 4.11
N GLY A 44 3.06 -6.47 3.40
CA GLY A 44 4.15 -7.35 3.75
C GLY A 44 3.99 -7.92 5.15
N ARG A 45 4.97 -7.69 6.00
CA ARG A 45 4.93 -8.14 7.40
C ARG A 45 4.17 -7.19 8.33
N GLY A 46 3.68 -6.07 7.82
CA GLY A 46 2.84 -5.18 8.58
C GLY A 46 3.55 -4.08 9.35
N ALA A 47 4.82 -3.83 9.09
CA ALA A 47 5.56 -2.78 9.79
C ALA A 47 4.97 -1.39 9.53
N LEU A 48 4.65 -1.10 8.28
CA LEU A 48 3.99 0.15 7.91
C LEU A 48 2.53 0.14 8.36
N THR A 49 1.85 -1.01 8.24
CA THR A 49 0.47 -1.18 8.70
C THR A 49 0.31 -0.78 10.16
N GLU A 50 1.20 -1.25 11.01
CA GLU A 50 1.19 -0.92 12.44
C GLU A 50 1.27 0.59 12.67
N ARG A 51 2.14 1.28 11.95
CA ARG A 51 2.30 2.73 12.08
C ARG A 51 1.11 3.50 11.55
N LEU A 52 0.51 3.04 10.46
CA LEU A 52 -0.72 3.65 9.93
C LEU A 52 -1.87 3.50 10.93
N LEU A 53 -2.01 2.33 11.54
CA LEU A 53 -3.06 2.10 12.53
C LEU A 53 -2.82 2.85 13.85
N ALA A 54 -1.61 3.35 14.09
CA ALA A 54 -1.32 4.21 15.22
C ALA A 54 -1.78 5.66 14.99
N THR A 55 -2.18 6.02 13.76
CA THR A 55 -2.75 7.33 13.45
C THR A 55 -4.28 7.30 13.63
N PRO A 56 -4.95 8.46 13.79
CA PRO A 56 -6.40 8.51 14.00
C PRO A 56 -7.20 8.35 12.69
N LEU A 57 -6.83 7.41 11.83
CA LEU A 57 -7.57 7.14 10.60
C LEU A 57 -8.90 6.43 10.89
N ALA A 58 -9.83 6.52 9.94
CA ALA A 58 -11.13 5.85 10.07
C ALA A 58 -11.10 4.41 9.61
N ALA A 59 -10.30 4.10 8.59
CA ALA A 59 -10.20 2.74 8.04
C ALA A 59 -8.89 2.57 7.30
N LEU A 60 -8.36 1.35 7.36
CA LEU A 60 -7.20 0.93 6.59
C LEU A 60 -7.56 -0.32 5.81
N VAL A 61 -7.58 -0.21 4.50
CA VAL A 61 -7.78 -1.34 3.60
C VAL A 61 -6.42 -1.72 3.04
N ALA A 62 -5.98 -2.95 3.28
CA ALA A 62 -4.71 -3.45 2.79
C ALA A 62 -4.93 -4.53 1.74
N VAL A 63 -4.16 -4.48 0.66
CA VAL A 63 -4.21 -5.48 -0.41
C VAL A 63 -2.90 -6.22 -0.45
N GLU A 64 -2.95 -7.54 -0.28
CA GLU A 64 -1.77 -8.40 -0.26
C GLU A 64 -1.97 -9.59 -1.20
N LEU A 65 -0.99 -9.85 -2.04
CA LEU A 65 -0.99 -10.97 -2.98
C LEU A 65 -0.36 -12.22 -2.38
N ASP A 66 0.63 -12.08 -1.52
CA ASP A 66 1.41 -13.20 -0.99
C ASP A 66 0.64 -13.94 0.11
N ARG A 67 0.16 -15.13 -0.24
CA ARG A 67 -0.62 -15.97 0.69
C ARG A 67 0.13 -16.32 1.97
N ASP A 68 1.46 -16.38 1.91
CA ASP A 68 2.27 -16.71 3.09
C ASP A 68 2.21 -15.61 4.15
N LEU A 69 1.79 -14.40 3.78
CA LEU A 69 1.69 -13.25 4.67
C LEU A 69 0.27 -13.01 5.21
N ILE A 70 -0.74 -13.53 4.53
CA ILE A 70 -2.14 -13.22 4.82
C ILE A 70 -2.53 -13.65 6.24
N ASP A 71 -2.21 -14.85 6.65
CA ASP A 71 -2.58 -15.36 7.96
C ASP A 71 -1.95 -14.53 9.08
N GLY A 72 -0.68 -14.18 8.92
CA GLY A 72 0.02 -13.34 9.89
C GLY A 72 -0.60 -11.94 10.00
N LEU A 73 -0.97 -11.35 8.88
CA LEU A 73 -1.64 -10.04 8.88
C LEU A 73 -2.99 -10.11 9.57
N ARG A 74 -3.78 -11.14 9.30
CA ARG A 74 -5.08 -11.33 9.96
C ARG A 74 -4.93 -11.55 11.46
N GLN A 75 -3.96 -12.36 11.88
CA GLN A 75 -3.71 -12.62 13.31
C GLN A 75 -3.23 -11.36 14.01
N HIS A 76 -2.38 -10.57 13.37
CA HIS A 76 -1.78 -9.41 14.00
C HIS A 76 -2.73 -8.20 14.05
N PHE A 77 -3.51 -7.96 13.00
CA PHE A 77 -4.33 -6.75 12.86
C PHE A 77 -5.83 -7.01 12.78
N GLY A 78 -6.25 -8.26 12.64
CA GLY A 78 -7.66 -8.60 12.40
C GLY A 78 -8.62 -8.20 13.51
N ALA A 79 -8.13 -7.98 14.72
CA ALA A 79 -8.97 -7.52 15.84
C ALA A 79 -9.26 -6.02 15.78
N ASP A 80 -8.49 -5.25 15.02
CA ASP A 80 -8.75 -3.82 14.86
C ASP A 80 -9.92 -3.62 13.88
N PRO A 81 -11.03 -3.01 14.33
CA PRO A 81 -12.21 -2.86 13.46
C PRO A 81 -11.96 -1.94 12.26
N ARG A 82 -10.91 -1.14 12.26
CA ARG A 82 -10.55 -0.27 11.15
C ARG A 82 -9.82 -1.01 10.03
N PHE A 83 -9.23 -2.18 10.34
CA PHE A 83 -8.39 -2.93 9.41
C PHE A 83 -9.22 -3.90 8.58
N GLN A 84 -9.05 -3.85 7.26
CA GLN A 84 -9.63 -4.80 6.33
C GLN A 84 -8.54 -5.29 5.38
N LEU A 85 -8.47 -6.59 5.19
CA LEU A 85 -7.46 -7.20 4.34
C LEU A 85 -8.13 -7.81 3.11
N ILE A 86 -7.68 -7.36 1.93
CA ILE A 86 -8.10 -7.92 0.65
C ILE A 86 -6.96 -8.80 0.16
N GLU A 87 -7.25 -10.08 -0.03
CA GLU A 87 -6.31 -11.03 -0.58
C GLU A 87 -6.44 -11.06 -2.10
N GLY A 88 -5.34 -10.77 -2.80
CA GLY A 88 -5.33 -10.81 -4.25
C GLY A 88 -4.39 -9.83 -4.90
N ASP A 89 -4.47 -9.79 -6.22
CA ASP A 89 -3.66 -8.90 -7.04
C ASP A 89 -4.28 -7.50 -7.04
N VAL A 90 -3.50 -6.51 -6.61
CA VAL A 90 -3.94 -5.12 -6.56
C VAL A 90 -4.34 -4.58 -7.94
N LEU A 91 -3.87 -5.18 -9.01
CA LEU A 91 -4.25 -4.79 -10.38
C LEU A 91 -5.64 -5.33 -10.78
N GLU A 92 -6.20 -6.27 -10.04
CA GLU A 92 -7.43 -6.96 -10.41
C GLU A 92 -8.54 -6.83 -9.37
N VAL A 93 -8.21 -6.87 -8.07
CA VAL A 93 -9.21 -6.85 -7.02
C VAL A 93 -9.87 -5.47 -6.89
N PRO A 94 -11.13 -5.39 -6.41
CA PRO A 94 -11.69 -4.10 -6.03
C PRO A 94 -10.86 -3.45 -4.93
N LEU A 95 -10.63 -2.14 -5.04
CA LEU A 95 -9.83 -1.39 -4.08
C LEU A 95 -10.66 -0.75 -2.97
N GLU A 96 -11.97 -0.76 -3.13
CA GLU A 96 -12.91 -0.34 -2.10
C GLU A 96 -13.75 -1.55 -1.67
N PRO A 97 -13.89 -1.78 -0.36
CA PRO A 97 -14.88 -2.75 0.11
C PRO A 97 -16.28 -2.35 -0.33
N GLU A 98 -17.14 -3.34 -0.50
CA GLU A 98 -18.53 -3.11 -0.90
C GLU A 98 -19.22 -2.14 0.07
N ASP A 99 -19.98 -1.21 -0.49
CA ASP A 99 -20.71 -0.19 0.26
C ASP A 99 -19.83 0.78 1.06
N GLN A 100 -18.54 0.90 0.70
CA GLN A 100 -17.64 1.85 1.35
C GLN A 100 -17.11 2.86 0.33
N PRO A 101 -16.86 4.10 0.76
CA PRO A 101 -16.28 5.10 -0.14
C PRO A 101 -14.83 4.76 -0.47
N PRO A 102 -14.28 5.32 -1.56
CA PRO A 102 -12.87 5.18 -1.88
C PRO A 102 -11.98 5.72 -0.76
N ALA A 103 -10.73 5.27 -0.74
CA ALA A 103 -9.73 5.80 0.17
C ALA A 103 -9.42 7.27 -0.15
N ASP A 104 -9.03 8.02 0.87
CA ASP A 104 -8.56 9.41 0.72
C ASP A 104 -7.08 9.45 0.35
N ALA A 105 -6.30 8.48 0.81
CA ALA A 105 -4.88 8.39 0.56
C ALA A 105 -4.48 6.95 0.25
N VAL A 106 -3.45 6.81 -0.58
CA VAL A 106 -2.85 5.51 -0.91
C VAL A 106 -1.41 5.51 -0.45
N VAL A 107 -1.03 4.46 0.26
CA VAL A 107 0.36 4.21 0.64
C VAL A 107 0.75 2.85 0.07
N ALA A 108 1.76 2.81 -0.77
CA ALA A 108 2.10 1.59 -1.48
C ALA A 108 3.59 1.31 -1.41
N ASN A 109 3.93 0.07 -1.01
CA ASN A 109 5.26 -0.49 -1.21
C ASN A 109 5.17 -1.36 -2.47
N ILE A 110 5.66 -0.82 -3.59
CA ILE A 110 5.35 -1.36 -4.92
C ILE A 110 6.44 -2.31 -5.38
N PRO A 111 6.11 -3.58 -5.73
CA PRO A 111 7.01 -4.43 -6.47
C PRO A 111 7.41 -3.79 -7.80
N TYR A 112 8.70 -3.92 -8.18
CA TYR A 112 9.25 -3.25 -9.34
C TYR A 112 8.51 -3.55 -10.65
N ASN A 113 7.94 -4.75 -10.75
CA ASN A 113 7.31 -5.23 -11.99
C ASN A 113 5.88 -4.73 -12.22
N ILE A 114 5.27 -4.08 -11.22
CA ILE A 114 3.88 -3.61 -11.34
C ILE A 114 3.73 -2.09 -11.17
N THR A 115 4.82 -1.35 -11.03
CA THR A 115 4.78 0.10 -10.77
C THR A 115 3.97 0.85 -11.83
N GLY A 116 4.26 0.64 -13.11
CA GLY A 116 3.54 1.29 -14.19
C GLY A 116 2.06 0.92 -14.23
N PRO A 117 1.72 -0.37 -14.28
CA PRO A 117 0.31 -0.79 -14.28
C PRO A 117 -0.46 -0.30 -13.05
N LEU A 118 0.16 -0.28 -11.87
CA LEU A 118 -0.50 0.22 -10.66
C LEU A 118 -0.78 1.72 -10.76
N LEU A 119 0.19 2.50 -11.23
CA LEU A 119 -0.02 3.93 -11.44
C LEU A 119 -1.17 4.19 -12.41
N GLU A 120 -1.23 3.44 -13.52
CA GLU A 120 -2.34 3.56 -14.47
C GLU A 120 -3.69 3.27 -13.80
N ARG A 121 -3.74 2.25 -12.96
CA ARG A 121 -4.97 1.91 -12.23
C ARG A 121 -5.40 2.99 -11.26
N LEU A 122 -4.46 3.60 -10.56
CA LEU A 122 -4.75 4.58 -9.52
C LEU A 122 -5.09 5.97 -10.07
N VAL A 123 -4.39 6.40 -11.13
CA VAL A 123 -4.51 7.78 -11.62
C VAL A 123 -4.83 7.89 -13.11
N GLY A 124 -5.02 6.77 -13.79
CA GLY A 124 -5.29 6.75 -15.22
C GLY A 124 -4.02 6.84 -16.07
N ARG A 125 -4.23 6.85 -17.39
CA ARG A 125 -3.14 6.96 -18.36
C ARG A 125 -3.01 8.42 -18.80
N LEU A 126 -1.83 8.76 -19.32
CA LEU A 126 -1.59 10.11 -19.85
C LEU A 126 -2.56 10.47 -20.97
N ASP A 127 -2.92 9.50 -21.81
CA ASP A 127 -3.87 9.69 -22.91
C ASP A 127 -5.34 9.57 -22.48
N ARG A 128 -5.59 9.01 -21.30
CA ARG A 128 -6.94 8.85 -20.72
C ARG A 128 -6.87 9.07 -19.21
N PRO A 129 -6.65 10.31 -18.77
CA PRO A 129 -6.58 10.58 -17.35
C PRO A 129 -7.94 10.39 -16.69
N VAL A 130 -7.94 9.86 -15.47
CA VAL A 130 -9.12 9.82 -14.63
C VAL A 130 -8.90 10.75 -13.45
N THR A 131 -9.97 11.32 -12.91
CA THR A 131 -9.88 12.08 -11.68
C THR A 131 -9.82 11.10 -10.52
N PRO A 132 -8.65 10.91 -9.88
CA PRO A 132 -8.55 9.95 -8.79
C PRO A 132 -9.30 10.46 -7.56
N PRO A 133 -9.91 9.57 -6.77
CA PRO A 133 -10.55 9.97 -5.53
C PRO A 133 -9.54 10.28 -4.43
N TYR A 134 -8.28 9.96 -4.66
CA TYR A 134 -7.23 10.04 -3.65
C TYR A 134 -6.66 11.44 -3.56
N ARG A 135 -6.64 12.00 -2.36
CA ARG A 135 -6.01 13.28 -2.10
C ARG A 135 -4.48 13.18 -2.18
N ARG A 136 -3.93 12.01 -1.84
CA ARG A 136 -2.49 11.81 -1.80
C ARG A 136 -2.09 10.38 -2.11
N LEU A 137 -1.01 10.23 -2.86
CA LEU A 137 -0.38 8.94 -3.14
C LEU A 137 1.05 8.99 -2.61
N VAL A 138 1.41 8.05 -1.77
CA VAL A 138 2.78 7.86 -1.29
C VAL A 138 3.25 6.50 -1.78
N LEU A 139 4.21 6.51 -2.68
CA LEU A 139 4.68 5.31 -3.34
C LEU A 139 6.15 5.08 -3.02
N LEU A 140 6.46 3.90 -2.50
CA LEU A 140 7.84 3.45 -2.34
C LEU A 140 8.19 2.62 -3.56
N VAL A 141 9.14 3.11 -4.31
CA VAL A 141 9.59 2.45 -5.54
C VAL A 141 11.08 2.15 -5.41
N GLN A 142 11.55 1.19 -6.19
CA GLN A 142 12.97 0.95 -6.27
C GLN A 142 13.66 2.16 -6.89
N ARG A 143 14.93 2.38 -6.50
CA ARG A 143 15.71 3.53 -6.95
C ARG A 143 15.71 3.69 -8.46
N GLU A 144 15.95 2.61 -9.19
CA GLU A 144 16.00 2.64 -10.66
C GLU A 144 14.67 3.07 -11.28
N VAL A 145 13.57 2.62 -10.71
CA VAL A 145 12.22 3.00 -11.17
C VAL A 145 11.97 4.47 -10.86
N GLY A 146 12.34 4.92 -9.66
CA GLY A 146 12.20 6.33 -9.27
C GLY A 146 12.99 7.26 -10.17
N GLU A 147 14.22 6.89 -10.55
CA GLU A 147 15.04 7.66 -11.47
C GLU A 147 14.42 7.76 -12.86
N ARG A 148 13.83 6.67 -13.37
CA ARG A 148 13.12 6.68 -14.66
C ARG A 148 11.90 7.61 -14.64
N ILE A 149 11.14 7.60 -13.58
CA ILE A 149 9.98 8.49 -13.42
C ILE A 149 10.43 9.95 -13.41
N ARG A 150 11.50 10.27 -12.70
CA ARG A 150 12.07 11.62 -12.64
C ARG A 150 12.61 12.09 -13.99
N ALA A 151 13.17 11.19 -14.78
CA ALA A 151 13.75 11.50 -16.07
C ALA A 151 12.70 11.70 -17.18
N CYS A 152 11.45 11.24 -16.97
CA CYS A 152 10.39 11.42 -17.95
C CYS A 152 9.97 12.90 -18.00
N PRO A 153 10.06 13.59 -19.15
CA PRO A 153 9.48 14.91 -19.30
C PRO A 153 7.97 14.79 -19.13
N GLY A 154 7.49 15.40 -18.10
CA GLY A 154 6.13 15.25 -17.65
C GLY A 154 5.11 16.00 -18.41
#